data_26c7481b50f69f417cdde30d0cff5d16
#
_entry.id   26c7481b50f69f417cdde30d0cff5d16
#
_cell.length_a   1.000
_cell.length_b   1.000
_cell.length_c   1.000
_cell.angle_alpha   90.00
_cell.angle_beta   90.00
_cell.angle_gamma   90.00
#
_symmetry.space_group_name_H-M   'P 1'
#
loop_
_entity.id
_entity.type
_entity.pdbx_description
1 polymer ?
#
loop_
_entity_poly.entity_id
_entity_poly.type
_entity_poly.pdbx_seq_one_letter_code
_entity_poly.pdbx_strand_id
1 'polypeptide(L)' 'VCLNDNYDGGEFVLYNPELILPKKQGSIYTFLSARMHEVKKIIKGERWSIIGFLHFENIELNKTLI' A
#
# COMPACT_ATOMS: atom_id res chain seq x y z
N VAL A 1 2.85 1.94 -4.59
CA VAL A 1 3.52 1.33 -5.75
C VAL A 1 4.49 0.27 -5.29
N CYS A 2 4.37 -0.92 -5.81
CA CYS A 2 5.28 -2.02 -5.50
C CYS A 2 6.54 -1.89 -6.33
N LEU A 3 7.67 -1.72 -5.68
CA LEU A 3 8.95 -1.56 -6.38
C LEU A 3 9.65 -2.87 -6.64
N ASN A 4 9.30 -3.92 -5.91
CA ASN A 4 9.86 -5.24 -6.13
C ASN A 4 8.85 -6.30 -5.71
N ASP A 5 9.10 -7.55 -6.09
CA ASP A 5 8.23 -8.66 -5.73
C ASP A 5 9.03 -9.94 -5.40
N ASN A 6 10.33 -9.80 -5.20
CA ASN A 6 11.21 -10.94 -4.96
C ASN A 6 11.41 -11.20 -3.46
N TYR A 7 10.31 -11.26 -2.74
CA TYR A 7 10.33 -11.53 -1.30
C TYR A 7 9.18 -12.45 -0.94
N ASP A 8 9.28 -13.10 0.21
CA ASP A 8 8.23 -13.97 0.73
C ASP A 8 7.55 -13.31 1.91
N GLY A 9 6.24 -13.54 2.04
CA GLY A 9 5.44 -12.83 3.02
C GLY A 9 5.15 -11.41 2.57
N GLY A 10 4.84 -10.54 3.51
CA GLY A 10 4.66 -9.13 3.22
C GLY A 10 3.43 -8.79 2.41
N GLU A 11 2.42 -9.66 2.39
CA GLU A 11 1.18 -9.39 1.67
C GLU A 11 0.50 -8.17 2.25
N PHE A 12 -0.06 -7.35 1.39
CA PHE A 12 -0.86 -6.20 1.79
C PHE A 12 -2.33 -6.62 1.78
N VAL A 13 -2.96 -6.54 2.93
CA VAL A 13 -4.32 -7.02 3.11
C VAL A 13 -5.24 -5.89 3.52
N LEU A 14 -6.36 -5.74 2.81
CA LEU A 14 -7.45 -4.88 3.22
C LEU A 14 -8.52 -5.73 3.87
N TYR A 15 -9.22 -5.18 4.84
CA TYR A 15 -10.25 -5.90 5.57
C TYR A 15 -11.62 -5.25 5.39
N ASN A 16 -12.65 -6.07 5.63
CA ASN A 16 -14.06 -5.68 5.60
C ASN A 16 -14.53 -5.24 4.22
N PRO A 17 -14.48 -6.11 3.22
CA PRO A 17 -14.09 -7.52 3.27
C PRO A 17 -12.59 -7.71 3.10
N GLU A 18 -12.13 -8.88 3.46
CA GLU A 18 -10.72 -9.20 3.29
C GLU A 18 -10.37 -9.29 1.82
N LEU A 19 -9.29 -8.64 1.47
CA LEU A 19 -8.80 -8.63 0.10
C LEU A 19 -7.28 -8.56 0.14
N ILE A 20 -6.65 -9.58 -0.43
CA ILE A 20 -5.20 -9.62 -0.53
C ILE A 20 -4.81 -8.99 -1.86
N LEU A 21 -4.06 -7.90 -1.78
CA LEU A 21 -3.68 -7.15 -2.96
C LEU A 21 -2.47 -7.77 -3.64
N PRO A 22 -2.37 -7.64 -4.96
CA PRO A 22 -1.22 -8.20 -5.67
C PRO A 22 0.07 -7.49 -5.25
N LYS A 23 1.15 -8.25 -5.16
CA LYS A 23 2.45 -7.68 -4.82
C LYS A 23 3.41 -7.67 -5.98
N LYS A 24 2.89 -7.83 -7.19
CA LYS A 24 3.72 -7.82 -8.38
C LYS A 24 4.38 -6.46 -8.56
N GLN A 25 5.64 -6.47 -8.95
CA GLN A 25 6.38 -5.26 -9.21
C GLN A 25 5.65 -4.37 -10.22
N GLY A 26 5.55 -3.09 -9.92
CA GLY A 26 4.85 -2.14 -10.76
C GLY A 26 3.38 -1.98 -10.42
N SER A 27 2.82 -2.82 -9.54
CA SER A 27 1.42 -2.69 -9.15
C SER A 27 1.19 -1.41 -8.37
N ILE A 28 0.04 -0.77 -8.66
CA ILE A 28 -0.39 0.43 -7.95
C ILE A 28 -1.81 0.18 -7.48
N TYR A 29 -2.09 0.51 -6.23
CA TYR A 29 -3.46 0.44 -5.73
C TYR A 29 -3.69 1.56 -4.73
N THR A 30 -4.96 1.97 -4.65
CA THR A 30 -5.38 3.03 -3.76
C THR A 30 -6.56 2.55 -2.94
N PHE A 31 -6.70 3.11 -1.75
CA PHE A 31 -7.82 2.80 -0.87
C PHE A 31 -7.99 3.93 0.13
N LEU A 32 -9.16 3.95 0.78
CA LEU A 32 -9.40 4.94 1.81
C LEU A 32 -8.54 4.63 3.03
N SER A 33 -7.88 5.64 3.57
CA SER A 33 -6.96 5.45 4.69
C SER A 33 -7.68 4.94 5.94
N ALA A 34 -8.99 5.19 6.05
CA ALA A 34 -9.78 4.70 7.17
C ALA A 34 -10.06 3.21 7.10
N ARG A 35 -9.85 2.59 5.95
CA ARG A 35 -10.09 1.15 5.81
C ARG A 35 -9.01 0.37 6.54
N MET A 36 -9.44 -0.61 7.32
CA MET A 36 -8.50 -1.45 8.05
C MET A 36 -7.60 -2.21 7.08
N HIS A 37 -6.32 -2.16 7.34
CA HIS A 37 -5.34 -2.78 6.46
C HIS A 37 -4.10 -3.16 7.25
N GLU A 38 -3.33 -4.07 6.69
CA GLU A 38 -2.04 -4.43 7.28
C GLU A 38 -1.09 -4.96 6.21
N VAL A 39 0.19 -4.88 6.51
CA VAL A 39 1.22 -5.57 5.74
C VAL A 39 1.64 -6.76 6.59
N LYS A 40 1.51 -7.95 6.03
CA LYS A 40 1.92 -9.16 6.74
C LYS A 40 3.42 -9.18 6.93
N LYS A 41 3.86 -9.98 7.87
CA LYS A 41 5.28 -10.10 8.18
C LYS A 41 6.05 -10.60 6.96
N ILE A 42 7.20 -9.99 6.72
CA ILE A 42 8.09 -10.44 5.67
C ILE A 42 8.86 -11.65 6.19
N ILE A 43 8.84 -12.72 5.44
CA ILE A 43 9.47 -13.97 5.83
C ILE A 43 10.91 -14.04 5.30
N LYS A 44 11.09 -13.58 4.05
CA LYS A 44 12.40 -13.63 3.42
C LYS A 44 12.50 -12.50 2.41
N GLY A 45 13.64 -11.83 2.39
CA GLY A 45 13.90 -10.74 1.45
C GLY A 45 13.49 -9.40 2.01
N GLU A 46 13.36 -8.44 1.13
CA GLU A 46 13.01 -7.06 1.46
C GLU A 46 11.84 -6.61 0.60
N ARG A 47 10.97 -5.80 1.18
CA ARG A 47 9.83 -5.23 0.49
C ARG A 47 10.04 -3.74 0.33
N TRP A 48 10.01 -3.27 -0.92
CA TRP A 48 10.17 -1.86 -1.23
C TRP A 48 8.90 -1.33 -1.87
N SER A 49 8.43 -0.18 -1.41
CA SER A 49 7.22 0.44 -1.95
C SER A 49 7.29 1.95 -1.80
N ILE A 50 6.48 2.63 -2.59
CA ILE A 50 6.29 4.08 -2.48
C ILE A 50 4.86 4.29 -1.99
N ILE A 51 4.72 5.11 -0.95
CA ILE A 51 3.43 5.43 -0.34
C ILE A 51 3.17 6.91 -0.51
N GLY A 52 1.96 7.25 -0.90
CA GLY A 52 1.53 8.63 -0.99
C GLY A 52 0.15 8.82 -0.38
N PHE A 53 -0.17 10.04 -0.02
CA PHE A 53 -1.45 10.39 0.58
C PHE A 53 -2.11 11.48 -0.26
N LEU A 54 -3.40 11.29 -0.54
CA LEU A 54 -4.18 12.27 -1.28
C LEU A 54 -5.28 12.81 -0.38
N HIS A 55 -5.42 14.11 -0.37
CA HIS A 55 -6.45 14.80 0.40
C HIS A 55 -7.35 15.56 -0.55
N PHE A 56 -8.65 15.43 -0.36
CA PHE A 56 -9.61 16.01 -1.29
C PHE A 56 -10.24 17.29 -0.79
N GLU A 57 -10.44 17.41 0.50
CA GLU A 57 -10.95 18.66 1.05
C GLU A 57 -9.79 19.61 1.27
N ASN A 58 -10.01 20.89 1.13
CA ASN A 58 -8.95 21.88 1.28
C ASN A 58 -7.77 21.60 0.38
N ILE A 59 -8.05 21.35 -0.85
CA ILE A 59 -7.04 20.95 -1.79
C ILE A 59 -5.91 21.96 -1.91
N GLU A 60 -6.25 23.23 -1.80
CA GLU A 60 -5.24 24.28 -1.93
C GLU A 60 -4.19 24.21 -0.84
N LEU A 61 -4.49 23.56 0.28
CA LEU A 61 -3.57 23.47 1.41
C LEU A 61 -2.83 22.15 1.46
N ASN A 62 -3.26 21.18 0.70
CA ASN A 62 -2.72 19.84 0.80
C ASN A 62 -1.61 19.64 -0.21
N LYS A 63 -0.43 19.93 0.23
CA LYS A 63 0.75 19.83 -0.60
C LYS A 63 1.58 18.62 -0.30
N THR A 64 1.11 17.76 0.55
CA THR A 64 1.89 16.63 1.00
C THR A 64 1.72 15.47 0.02
N LEU A 65 2.76 15.17 -0.68
CA LEU A 65 2.84 14.05 -1.59
C LEU A 65 4.09 13.29 -1.26
N ILE A 66 3.91 12.07 -0.85
CA ILE A 66 5.06 11.32 -0.35
C ILE A 66 5.12 9.95 -0.96
#